data_c11e2576ce97e6380bd122d720552dfd
#
_entry.id   c11e2576ce97e6380bd122d720552dfd
#
_cell.length_a   1.000
_cell.length_b   1.000
_cell.length_c   1.000
_cell.angle_alpha   90.00
_cell.angle_beta   90.00
_cell.angle_gamma   90.00
#
_symmetry.space_group_name_H-M   'P 1'
#
loop_
_entity.id
_entity.type
_entity.pdbx_description
1 polymer ?
#
loop_
_entity_poly.entity_id
_entity_poly.type
_entity_poly.pdbx_seq_one_letter_code
_entity_poly.pdbx_strand_id
1 'polypeptide(L)'
;MLFSIIMEKNNYKNFMQIAIDEAEKSSKRGEVPVGAVTVHDNKIIAKSGNMMVKYSNPLMHAEMIVLQKSSEIFLNLGLSVRYEKLDLFVTLEPCPMCAHAISLCRINNLYYGADDPKGGGVKYGSKVFEHHTCHHKPTIFSGIYKDESKILLQKFFKNLRNTKV
;
A
#
# COMPACT_ATOMS: atom_id res chain seq x y z
N MET A 1 16.57 15.92 19.65
CA MET A 1 15.19 16.11 19.13
C MET A 1 15.15 16.42 17.61
N LEU A 2 15.85 17.42 17.08
CA LEU A 2 15.87 17.71 15.62
C LEU A 2 16.49 16.57 14.79
N PHE A 3 17.56 15.93 15.24
CA PHE A 3 18.22 14.81 14.57
C PHE A 3 17.34 13.55 14.48
N SER A 4 16.51 13.29 15.49
CA SER A 4 15.53 12.18 15.49
C SER A 4 14.45 12.41 14.44
N ILE A 5 13.94 13.63 14.31
CA ILE A 5 12.90 13.99 13.33
C ILE A 5 13.42 13.90 11.88
N ILE A 6 14.70 14.23 11.65
CA ILE A 6 15.34 14.14 10.33
C ILE A 6 15.60 12.68 9.94
N MET A 7 16.02 11.85 10.88
CA MET A 7 16.22 10.40 10.68
C MET A 7 14.89 9.69 10.38
N GLU A 8 13.81 10.04 11.08
CA GLU A 8 12.47 9.52 10.78
C GLU A 8 11.99 9.90 9.37
N LYS A 9 12.13 11.16 8.95
CA LYS A 9 11.74 11.61 7.60
C LYS A 9 12.49 10.90 6.47
N ASN A 10 13.74 10.51 6.66
CA ASN A 10 14.51 9.76 5.66
C ASN A 10 14.05 8.29 5.55
N ASN A 11 13.59 7.68 6.65
CA ASN A 11 13.11 6.29 6.62
C ASN A 11 11.81 6.12 5.82
N TYR A 12 10.87 7.07 5.90
CA TYR A 12 9.60 6.99 5.14
C TYR A 12 9.82 6.98 3.64
N LYS A 13 10.76 7.80 3.15
CA LYS A 13 11.14 7.80 1.73
C LYS A 13 11.74 6.46 1.30
N ASN A 14 12.59 5.87 2.13
CA ASN A 14 13.20 4.58 1.83
C ASN A 14 12.14 3.46 1.73
N PHE A 15 11.16 3.40 2.64
CA PHE A 15 10.10 2.39 2.58
C PHE A 15 9.18 2.59 1.38
N MET A 16 8.84 3.84 1.04
CA MET A 16 8.07 4.13 -0.16
C MET A 16 8.86 3.81 -1.44
N GLN A 17 10.18 4.03 -1.48
CA GLN A 17 11.01 3.60 -2.61
C GLN A 17 10.95 2.09 -2.80
N ILE A 18 10.99 1.31 -1.73
CA ILE A 18 10.85 -0.15 -1.80
C ILE A 18 9.45 -0.54 -2.33
N ALA A 19 8.40 0.19 -1.96
CA ALA A 19 7.07 -0.02 -2.54
C ALA A 19 7.05 0.31 -4.05
N ILE A 20 7.73 1.35 -4.49
CA ILE A 20 7.91 1.68 -5.92
C ILE A 20 8.64 0.55 -6.65
N ASP A 21 9.71 0.01 -6.08
CA ASP A 21 10.45 -1.12 -6.67
C ASP A 21 9.55 -2.37 -6.85
N GLU A 22 8.67 -2.65 -5.89
CA GLU A 22 7.68 -3.73 -6.01
C GLU A 22 6.60 -3.42 -7.09
N ALA A 23 6.20 -2.14 -7.24
CA ALA A 23 5.30 -1.72 -8.31
C ALA A 23 5.95 -1.89 -9.69
N GLU A 24 7.22 -1.55 -9.85
CA GLU A 24 7.96 -1.77 -11.10
C GLU A 24 8.06 -3.25 -11.46
N LYS A 25 8.34 -4.11 -10.48
CA LYS A 25 8.34 -5.56 -10.68
C LYS A 25 6.96 -6.07 -11.11
N SER A 26 5.88 -5.52 -10.57
CA SER A 26 4.51 -5.83 -10.99
C SER A 26 4.28 -5.43 -12.44
N SER A 27 4.66 -4.22 -12.85
CA SER A 27 4.57 -3.75 -14.23
C SER A 27 5.28 -4.69 -15.21
N LYS A 28 6.49 -5.13 -14.87
CA LYS A 28 7.28 -6.08 -15.71
C LYS A 28 6.61 -7.45 -15.88
N ARG A 29 5.71 -7.82 -14.96
CA ARG A 29 4.91 -9.06 -15.02
C ARG A 29 3.54 -8.88 -15.70
N GLY A 30 3.23 -7.68 -16.19
CA GLY A 30 1.91 -7.38 -16.77
C GLY A 30 0.81 -7.10 -15.74
N GLU A 31 1.18 -6.90 -14.50
CA GLU A 31 0.28 -6.48 -13.41
C GLU A 31 0.16 -4.96 -13.35
N VAL A 32 -0.96 -4.44 -12.86
CA VAL A 32 -1.07 -3.02 -12.54
C VAL A 32 0.05 -2.63 -11.55
N PRO A 33 0.86 -1.59 -11.82
CA PRO A 33 2.04 -1.25 -11.04
C PRO A 33 1.68 -0.57 -9.71
N VAL A 34 1.21 -1.38 -8.78
CA VAL A 34 1.02 -1.00 -7.37
C VAL A 34 1.92 -1.87 -6.52
N GLY A 35 2.63 -1.25 -5.60
CA GLY A 35 3.50 -1.92 -4.65
C GLY A 35 3.20 -1.47 -3.23
N ALA A 36 3.36 -2.38 -2.28
CA ALA A 36 3.10 -2.14 -0.87
C ALA A 36 4.19 -2.75 0.03
N VAL A 37 4.41 -2.11 1.18
CA VAL A 37 5.36 -2.54 2.21
C VAL A 37 4.72 -2.34 3.57
N THR A 38 4.79 -3.33 4.44
CA THR A 38 4.45 -3.20 5.86
C THR A 38 5.70 -3.08 6.71
N VAL A 39 5.66 -2.20 7.69
CA VAL A 39 6.80 -1.87 8.55
C VAL A 39 6.38 -1.90 10.02
N HIS A 40 7.17 -2.53 10.87
CA HIS A 40 7.04 -2.54 12.32
C HIS A 40 8.39 -2.23 12.94
N ASP A 41 8.44 -1.26 13.86
CA ASP A 41 9.67 -0.81 14.53
C ASP A 41 10.83 -0.55 13.54
N ASN A 42 10.57 0.20 12.47
CA ASN A 42 11.52 0.50 11.39
C ASN A 42 12.07 -0.73 10.64
N LYS A 43 11.45 -1.90 10.78
CA LYS A 43 11.81 -3.13 10.05
C LYS A 43 10.71 -3.50 9.07
N ILE A 44 11.09 -3.88 7.86
CA ILE A 44 10.15 -4.40 6.87
C ILE A 44 9.67 -5.78 7.33
N ILE A 45 8.35 -5.93 7.45
CA ILE A 45 7.70 -7.20 7.76
C ILE A 45 7.34 -7.93 6.48
N ALA A 46 6.68 -7.25 5.54
CA ALA A 46 6.34 -7.82 4.24
C ALA A 46 6.40 -6.77 3.14
N LYS A 47 6.63 -7.22 1.91
CA LYS A 47 6.54 -6.41 0.69
C LYS A 47 5.98 -7.21 -0.46
N SER A 48 5.23 -6.57 -1.34
CA SER A 48 4.67 -7.17 -2.55
C SER A 48 4.19 -6.11 -3.52
N GLY A 49 4.10 -6.47 -4.79
CA GLY A 49 3.25 -5.75 -5.73
C GLY A 49 1.99 -6.53 -6.04
N ASN A 50 1.11 -5.98 -6.88
CA ASN A 50 -0.07 -6.65 -7.39
C ASN A 50 0.28 -7.99 -8.04
N MET A 51 -0.61 -8.98 -7.87
CA MET A 51 -0.48 -10.32 -8.44
C MET A 51 -1.84 -10.88 -8.93
N MET A 52 -2.73 -10.01 -9.38
CA MET A 52 -4.08 -10.39 -9.83
C MET A 52 -4.05 -11.28 -11.05
N VAL A 53 -3.23 -10.94 -12.05
CA VAL A 53 -3.10 -11.71 -13.30
C VAL A 53 -2.42 -13.04 -13.01
N LYS A 54 -1.32 -13.02 -12.25
CA LYS A 54 -0.53 -14.22 -11.90
C LYS A 54 -1.37 -15.31 -11.24
N TYR A 55 -2.26 -14.93 -10.34
CA TYR A 55 -3.09 -15.87 -9.58
C TYR A 55 -4.52 -15.98 -10.09
N SER A 56 -4.85 -15.30 -11.20
CA SER A 56 -6.24 -15.19 -11.70
C SER A 56 -7.24 -14.84 -10.59
N ASN A 57 -6.84 -13.93 -9.70
CA ASN A 57 -7.60 -13.57 -8.53
C ASN A 57 -7.65 -12.04 -8.35
N PRO A 58 -8.83 -11.41 -8.51
CA PRO A 58 -8.98 -9.95 -8.42
C PRO A 58 -8.73 -9.37 -7.02
N LEU A 59 -8.64 -10.22 -5.98
CA LEU A 59 -8.37 -9.77 -4.61
C LEU A 59 -6.87 -9.62 -4.32
N MET A 60 -5.99 -10.07 -5.23
CA MET A 60 -4.53 -10.06 -5.03
C MET A 60 -3.91 -8.68 -5.27
N HIS A 61 -4.45 -7.67 -4.60
CA HIS A 61 -3.86 -6.35 -4.51
C HIS A 61 -2.60 -6.38 -3.62
N ALA A 62 -1.66 -5.48 -3.88
CA ALA A 62 -0.41 -5.39 -3.14
C ALA A 62 -0.63 -5.27 -1.62
N GLU A 63 -1.60 -4.44 -1.21
CA GLU A 63 -1.97 -4.21 0.18
C GLU A 63 -2.51 -5.50 0.83
N MET A 64 -3.43 -6.20 0.16
CA MET A 64 -4.01 -7.44 0.66
C MET A 64 -2.93 -8.49 0.90
N ILE A 65 -1.98 -8.62 -0.03
CA ILE A 65 -0.89 -9.58 0.07
C ILE A 65 0.03 -9.26 1.26
N VAL A 66 0.43 -8.00 1.44
CA VAL A 66 1.33 -7.66 2.55
C VAL A 66 0.64 -7.73 3.91
N LEU A 67 -0.66 -7.40 4.01
CA LEU A 67 -1.44 -7.56 5.23
C LEU A 67 -1.57 -9.03 5.63
N GLN A 68 -1.87 -9.90 4.67
CA GLN A 68 -1.94 -11.35 4.91
C GLN A 68 -0.59 -11.90 5.37
N LYS A 69 0.50 -11.60 4.64
CA LYS A 69 1.86 -12.04 5.01
C LYS A 69 2.27 -11.54 6.40
N SER A 70 1.95 -10.29 6.73
CA SER A 70 2.24 -9.74 8.06
C SER A 70 1.48 -10.48 9.15
N SER A 71 0.21 -10.81 8.91
CA SER A 71 -0.61 -11.59 9.84
C SER A 71 -0.02 -12.98 10.08
N GLU A 72 0.44 -13.65 9.03
CA GLU A 72 1.09 -14.97 9.12
C GLU A 72 2.41 -14.90 9.91
N ILE A 73 3.25 -13.88 9.63
CA ILE A 73 4.52 -13.68 10.34
C ILE A 73 4.28 -13.42 11.84
N PHE A 74 3.34 -12.52 12.16
CA PHE A 74 3.03 -12.23 13.56
C PHE A 74 2.41 -13.42 14.29
N LEU A 75 1.55 -14.19 13.63
CA LEU A 75 1.00 -15.43 14.20
C LEU A 75 2.12 -16.41 14.58
N ASN A 76 3.11 -16.60 13.72
CA ASN A 76 4.26 -17.47 13.97
C ASN A 76 5.15 -16.98 15.13
N LEU A 77 5.09 -15.68 15.46
CA LEU A 77 5.77 -15.08 16.60
C LEU A 77 4.91 -15.04 17.88
N GLY A 78 3.71 -15.61 17.85
CA GLY A 78 2.75 -15.53 18.96
C GLY A 78 2.12 -14.14 19.13
N LEU A 79 2.19 -13.30 18.09
CA LEU A 79 1.70 -11.92 18.07
C LEU A 79 0.45 -11.82 17.19
N SER A 80 -0.21 -10.65 17.21
CA SER A 80 -1.35 -10.37 16.34
C SER A 80 -1.19 -9.02 15.65
N VAL A 81 -1.38 -9.01 14.32
CA VAL A 81 -1.33 -7.78 13.51
C VAL A 81 -2.22 -6.66 14.07
N ARG A 82 -3.31 -7.00 14.75
CA ARG A 82 -4.26 -6.03 15.33
C ARG A 82 -3.73 -5.26 16.54
N TYR A 83 -2.71 -5.78 17.21
CA TYR A 83 -2.16 -5.19 18.44
C TYR A 83 -0.78 -4.60 18.23
N GLU A 84 -0.12 -4.98 17.14
CA GLU A 84 1.18 -4.44 16.79
C GLU A 84 1.03 -3.12 16.02
N LYS A 85 1.93 -2.17 16.28
CA LYS A 85 1.97 -0.89 15.56
C LYS A 85 2.56 -1.09 14.17
N LEU A 86 1.75 -1.60 13.25
CA LEU A 86 2.14 -1.85 11.88
C LEU A 86 1.83 -0.64 11.01
N ASP A 87 2.81 -0.15 10.27
CA ASP A 87 2.68 0.91 9.28
C ASP A 87 2.59 0.30 7.87
N LEU A 88 1.80 0.91 7.00
CA LEU A 88 1.65 0.50 5.61
C LEU A 88 2.05 1.61 4.66
N PHE A 89 2.93 1.28 3.73
CA PHE A 89 3.35 2.11 2.60
C PHE A 89 2.81 1.50 1.31
N VAL A 90 2.14 2.28 0.47
CA VAL A 90 1.59 1.83 -0.81
C VAL A 90 1.69 2.93 -1.86
N THR A 91 1.99 2.57 -3.10
CA THR A 91 2.27 3.55 -4.16
C THR A 91 1.02 4.27 -4.70
N LEU A 92 -0.18 3.72 -4.45
CA LEU A 92 -1.46 4.27 -4.89
C LEU A 92 -2.43 4.35 -3.72
N GLU A 93 -3.32 5.32 -3.72
CA GLU A 93 -4.44 5.39 -2.77
C GLU A 93 -5.19 4.06 -2.71
N PRO A 94 -5.32 3.43 -1.53
CA PRO A 94 -6.03 2.16 -1.40
C PRO A 94 -7.48 2.23 -1.88
N CYS A 95 -7.91 1.21 -2.61
CA CYS A 95 -9.31 1.06 -3.01
C CYS A 95 -10.20 0.74 -1.79
N PRO A 96 -11.55 0.77 -1.91
CA PRO A 96 -12.45 0.50 -0.78
C PRO A 96 -12.22 -0.85 -0.09
N MET A 97 -11.93 -1.90 -0.84
CA MET A 97 -11.61 -3.23 -0.28
C MET A 97 -10.35 -3.17 0.60
N CYS A 98 -9.27 -2.58 0.07
CA CYS A 98 -8.01 -2.47 0.79
C CYS A 98 -8.12 -1.52 1.99
N ALA A 99 -8.82 -0.39 1.86
CA ALA A 99 -9.06 0.53 2.95
C ALA A 99 -9.81 -0.14 4.12
N HIS A 100 -10.80 -0.98 3.80
CA HIS A 100 -11.51 -1.75 4.83
C HIS A 100 -10.62 -2.80 5.50
N ALA A 101 -9.80 -3.52 4.73
CA ALA A 101 -8.82 -4.47 5.26
C ALA A 101 -7.78 -3.79 6.16
N ILE A 102 -7.31 -2.59 5.79
CA ILE A 102 -6.42 -1.74 6.60
C ILE A 102 -7.06 -1.41 7.95
N SER A 103 -8.35 -1.06 7.97
CA SER A 103 -9.09 -0.83 9.22
C SER A 103 -9.19 -2.10 10.07
N LEU A 104 -9.51 -3.25 9.47
CA LEU A 104 -9.61 -4.53 10.18
C LEU A 104 -8.28 -4.97 10.80
N CYS A 105 -7.18 -4.76 10.10
CA CYS A 105 -5.84 -5.05 10.58
C CYS A 105 -5.31 -4.02 11.61
N ARG A 106 -6.05 -2.94 11.84
CA ARG A 106 -5.68 -1.85 12.77
C ARG A 106 -4.33 -1.20 12.43
N ILE A 107 -4.08 -0.98 11.15
CA ILE A 107 -2.86 -0.29 10.69
C ILE A 107 -2.71 1.05 11.41
N ASN A 108 -1.53 1.31 11.95
CA ASN A 108 -1.22 2.49 12.74
C ASN A 108 -1.10 3.73 11.85
N ASN A 109 -0.22 3.69 10.85
CA ASN A 109 -0.03 4.75 9.88
C ASN A 109 -0.18 4.21 8.46
N LEU A 110 -0.92 4.94 7.62
CA LEU A 110 -1.06 4.69 6.20
C LEU A 110 -0.32 5.78 5.42
N TYR A 111 0.69 5.38 4.68
CA TYR A 111 1.43 6.25 3.77
C TYR A 111 1.11 5.84 2.33
N TYR A 112 0.60 6.77 1.51
CA TYR A 112 0.38 6.45 0.11
C TYR A 112 0.95 7.51 -0.85
N GLY A 113 1.28 7.07 -2.07
CA GLY A 113 1.88 7.89 -3.11
C GLY A 113 0.84 8.72 -3.87
N ALA A 114 0.38 8.20 -5.00
CA ALA A 114 -0.58 8.88 -5.86
C ALA A 114 -2.01 8.79 -5.33
N ASP A 115 -2.78 9.85 -5.53
CA ASP A 115 -4.24 9.83 -5.37
C ASP A 115 -4.90 8.98 -6.48
N ASP A 116 -6.03 8.32 -6.18
CA ASP A 116 -6.88 7.63 -7.16
C ASP A 116 -8.30 8.20 -7.17
N PRO A 117 -8.57 9.24 -7.98
CA PRO A 117 -9.90 9.84 -8.06
C PRO A 117 -11.00 8.91 -8.58
N LYS A 118 -10.64 7.78 -9.22
CA LYS A 118 -11.60 6.86 -9.83
C LYS A 118 -11.94 5.67 -8.94
N GLY A 119 -10.93 5.10 -8.28
CA GLY A 119 -11.06 3.84 -7.54
C GLY A 119 -10.65 3.93 -6.07
N GLY A 120 -10.20 5.09 -5.60
CA GLY A 120 -9.76 5.28 -4.23
C GLY A 120 -10.86 5.09 -3.20
N GLY A 121 -10.49 4.68 -2.02
CA GLY A 121 -11.39 4.46 -0.88
C GLY A 121 -11.01 5.24 0.38
N VAL A 122 -9.97 6.09 0.31
CA VAL A 122 -9.45 6.88 1.43
C VAL A 122 -9.90 8.32 1.34
N LYS A 123 -9.42 9.04 0.36
CA LYS A 123 -9.71 10.47 0.11
C LYS A 123 -10.87 10.65 -0.88
N TYR A 124 -10.93 9.76 -1.86
CA TYR A 124 -11.94 9.75 -2.91
C TYR A 124 -12.90 8.56 -2.73
N GLY A 125 -13.92 8.49 -3.58
CA GLY A 125 -14.89 7.39 -3.60
C GLY A 125 -15.60 7.19 -2.27
N SER A 126 -15.57 5.97 -1.74
CA SER A 126 -16.35 5.56 -0.56
C SER A 126 -15.85 6.12 0.78
N LYS A 127 -14.64 6.71 0.83
CA LYS A 127 -14.06 7.32 2.05
C LYS A 127 -14.25 6.44 3.30
N VAL A 128 -13.78 5.21 3.20
CA VAL A 128 -14.02 4.12 4.17
C VAL A 128 -13.75 4.55 5.61
N PHE A 129 -12.69 5.33 5.83
CA PHE A 129 -12.29 5.78 7.17
C PHE A 129 -13.18 6.89 7.76
N GLU A 130 -14.03 7.53 6.95
CA GLU A 130 -15.01 8.50 7.40
C GLU A 130 -16.36 7.84 7.74
N HIS A 131 -16.56 6.57 7.35
CA HIS A 131 -17.81 5.88 7.57
C HIS A 131 -18.04 5.57 9.06
N HIS A 132 -19.29 5.71 9.53
CA HIS A 132 -19.64 5.52 10.94
C HIS A 132 -19.41 4.08 11.44
N THR A 133 -19.38 3.08 10.54
CA THR A 133 -19.08 1.68 10.87
C THR A 133 -17.57 1.37 10.85
N CYS A 134 -16.71 2.35 10.56
CA CYS A 134 -15.28 2.16 10.59
C CYS A 134 -14.75 2.30 12.02
N HIS A 135 -14.36 1.17 12.63
CA HIS A 135 -13.94 1.11 14.03
C HIS A 135 -12.46 1.47 14.27
N HIS A 136 -11.65 1.53 13.21
CA HIS A 136 -10.24 1.94 13.31
C HIS A 136 -9.85 2.78 12.10
N LYS A 137 -9.24 3.92 12.38
CA LYS A 137 -8.76 4.86 11.37
C LYS A 137 -7.25 5.02 11.54
N PRO A 138 -6.44 4.71 10.52
CA PRO A 138 -5.01 4.98 10.57
C PRO A 138 -4.75 6.50 10.52
N THR A 139 -3.57 6.93 10.99
CA THR A 139 -3.06 8.25 10.62
C THR A 139 -2.64 8.21 9.16
N ILE A 140 -3.09 9.17 8.35
CA ILE A 140 -2.94 9.14 6.89
C ILE A 140 -1.91 10.18 6.45
N PHE A 141 -0.94 9.75 5.63
CA PHE A 141 0.07 10.58 4.99
C PHE A 141 0.04 10.30 3.48
N SER A 142 -0.27 11.30 2.68
CA SER A 142 -0.39 11.17 1.22
C SER A 142 0.68 11.95 0.47
N GLY A 143 0.94 11.57 -0.79
CA GLY A 143 1.79 12.33 -1.70
C GLY A 143 3.27 11.97 -1.65
N ILE A 144 3.66 10.89 -0.96
CA ILE A 144 5.06 10.44 -0.91
C ILE A 144 5.40 9.72 -2.23
N TYR A 145 6.34 10.27 -3.01
CA TYR A 145 6.66 9.80 -4.37
C TYR A 145 5.43 9.76 -5.29
N LYS A 146 4.57 10.77 -5.17
CA LYS A 146 3.31 10.88 -5.91
C LYS A 146 3.51 10.85 -7.43
N ASP A 147 4.50 11.61 -7.92
CA ASP A 147 4.73 11.75 -9.36
C ASP A 147 5.34 10.48 -9.95
N GLU A 148 6.27 9.84 -9.26
CA GLU A 148 6.86 8.57 -9.65
C GLU A 148 5.77 7.48 -9.74
N SER A 149 4.92 7.36 -8.74
CA SER A 149 3.80 6.41 -8.72
C SER A 149 2.83 6.67 -9.87
N LYS A 150 2.49 7.94 -10.12
CA LYS A 150 1.60 8.34 -11.22
C LYS A 150 2.19 8.02 -12.59
N ILE A 151 3.49 8.28 -12.79
CA ILE A 151 4.19 8.00 -14.04
C ILE A 151 4.20 6.50 -14.35
N LEU A 152 4.43 5.64 -13.36
CA LEU A 152 4.38 4.20 -13.52
C LEU A 152 3.01 3.72 -14.02
N LEU A 153 1.94 4.18 -13.39
CA LEU A 153 0.56 3.86 -13.78
C LEU A 153 0.23 4.35 -15.18
N GLN A 154 0.59 5.60 -15.51
CA GLN A 154 0.33 6.18 -16.82
C GLN A 154 1.05 5.41 -17.94
N LYS A 155 2.33 5.06 -17.75
CA LYS A 155 3.10 4.25 -18.72
C LYS A 155 2.45 2.90 -18.94
N PHE A 156 2.07 2.21 -17.87
CA PHE A 156 1.45 0.90 -17.94
C PHE A 156 0.14 0.92 -18.75
N PHE A 157 -0.79 1.81 -18.41
CA PHE A 157 -2.07 1.91 -19.11
C PHE A 157 -1.95 2.43 -20.55
N LYS A 158 -0.96 3.28 -20.85
CA LYS A 158 -0.64 3.69 -22.22
C LYS A 158 -0.20 2.50 -23.06
N ASN A 159 0.69 1.66 -22.54
CA ASN A 159 1.19 0.46 -23.22
C ASN A 159 0.06 -0.54 -23.47
N LEU A 160 -0.82 -0.78 -22.47
CA LEU A 160 -1.97 -1.67 -22.64
C LEU A 160 -2.92 -1.23 -23.76
N ARG A 161 -3.15 0.08 -23.92
CA ARG A 161 -4.01 0.59 -25.01
C ARG A 161 -3.36 0.38 -26.37
N ASN A 162 -2.04 0.51 -26.47
CA ASN A 162 -1.31 0.36 -27.73
C ASN A 162 -1.18 -1.12 -28.15
N THR A 163 -1.32 -2.08 -27.23
CA THR A 163 -1.21 -3.52 -27.52
C THR A 163 -2.55 -4.16 -27.90
N LYS A 164 -3.68 -3.44 -27.73
CA LYS A 164 -5.04 -3.89 -28.05
C LYS A 164 -5.56 -3.40 -29.42
N VAL A 165 -4.67 -2.90 -30.29
CA VAL A 165 -5.00 -2.49 -31.68
C VAL A 165 -4.52 -3.55 -32.66
#